data_9f53eac939d85c5c09902aedaccd72a9
#
_entry.id   9f53eac939d85c5c09902aedaccd72a9
#
_cell.length_a   1.000
_cell.length_b   1.000
_cell.length_c   1.000
_cell.angle_alpha   90.00
_cell.angle_beta   90.00
_cell.angle_gamma   90.00
#
_symmetry.space_group_name_H-M   'P 1'
#
loop_
_entity.id
_entity.type
_entity.pdbx_description
1 polymer ?
#
loop_
_entity_poly.entity_id
_entity_poly.type
_entity_poly.pdbx_seq_one_letter_code
_entity_poly.pdbx_strand_id
1 'polypeptide(L)'
;MADTCNSCGAEITFEAGKQSLTCPFCGAVNKIERPEDALETAFDRIVPITVTPHELDNRLYAYMASGNFTPDDMIEASTITLRERYYVPAFAFKVDYEATWTASFGFDRNEPYTAYRNVTSNGRTRQEAYTAYKTVTDWRPANGVEAGIFDVAGYAGSQLNGSPLAPAYLVVHAVMNGSSTEYNPSFTKGFEVEGFSVPEKKVFESLNGEINANIDQRVKNHAQGDKQRDWHWNARISHDTTTYSVPICHAAFQYGDKEYHVWVGGHDVDAIRADELPVDKDKQKAANIGFMPGALGLITAIGSA
;
A
#
# COMPACT_ATOMS: atom_id res chain seq x y z
N MET A 1 -11.64 -21.12 24.24
CA MET A 1 -12.57 -21.19 25.39
C MET A 1 -13.95 -21.49 24.84
N ALA A 2 -14.72 -22.32 25.54
CA ALA A 2 -16.13 -22.55 25.20
C ALA A 2 -17.00 -21.60 26.04
N ASP A 3 -17.98 -20.97 25.43
CA ASP A 3 -18.98 -20.12 26.08
C ASP A 3 -20.36 -20.43 25.49
N THR A 4 -21.41 -19.87 26.05
CA THR A 4 -22.77 -20.11 25.58
C THR A 4 -23.32 -18.90 24.84
N CYS A 5 -23.96 -19.14 23.72
CA CYS A 5 -24.60 -18.05 22.95
C CYS A 5 -25.72 -17.39 23.77
N ASN A 6 -25.62 -16.09 23.96
CA ASN A 6 -26.61 -15.31 24.74
C ASN A 6 -28.01 -15.29 24.11
N SER A 7 -28.15 -15.69 22.84
CA SER A 7 -29.42 -15.67 22.12
C SER A 7 -30.09 -17.09 22.05
N CYS A 8 -29.33 -18.15 21.77
CA CYS A 8 -29.89 -19.47 21.57
C CYS A 8 -29.38 -20.51 22.55
N GLY A 9 -28.42 -20.19 23.44
CA GLY A 9 -27.87 -21.13 24.44
C GLY A 9 -26.94 -22.21 23.87
N ALA A 10 -26.60 -22.18 22.57
CA ALA A 10 -25.66 -23.11 21.99
C ALA A 10 -24.24 -22.87 22.49
N GLU A 11 -23.47 -23.92 22.69
CA GLU A 11 -22.05 -23.84 23.03
C GLU A 11 -21.27 -23.34 21.80
N ILE A 12 -20.51 -22.25 21.98
CA ILE A 12 -19.71 -21.62 20.94
C ILE A 12 -18.25 -21.55 21.39
N THR A 13 -17.32 -21.81 20.47
CA THR A 13 -15.88 -21.80 20.76
C THR A 13 -15.26 -20.53 20.21
N PHE A 14 -14.58 -19.77 21.05
CA PHE A 14 -13.91 -18.55 20.67
C PHE A 14 -12.44 -18.79 20.33
N GLU A 15 -12.00 -18.17 19.25
CA GLU A 15 -10.59 -18.07 18.91
C GLU A 15 -9.91 -16.95 19.68
N ALA A 16 -8.62 -17.11 19.98
CA ALA A 16 -7.84 -16.09 20.66
C ALA A 16 -7.77 -14.81 19.81
N GLY A 17 -7.98 -13.65 20.43
CA GLY A 17 -7.90 -12.34 19.75
C GLY A 17 -9.22 -11.77 19.24
N LYS A 18 -10.33 -12.53 19.27
CA LYS A 18 -11.66 -12.00 18.92
C LYS A 18 -12.34 -11.33 20.13
N GLN A 19 -12.98 -10.18 19.91
CA GLN A 19 -13.81 -9.49 20.94
C GLN A 19 -15.29 -9.88 20.84
N SER A 20 -15.71 -10.41 19.70
CA SER A 20 -17.06 -10.90 19.44
C SER A 20 -17.03 -12.02 18.43
N LEU A 21 -18.04 -12.88 18.47
CA LEU A 21 -18.21 -14.00 17.55
C LEU A 21 -19.66 -14.12 17.11
N THR A 22 -19.88 -14.37 15.83
CA THR A 22 -21.20 -14.70 15.30
C THR A 22 -21.51 -16.16 15.61
N CYS A 23 -22.62 -16.41 16.30
CA CYS A 23 -23.05 -17.77 16.62
C CYS A 23 -23.37 -18.54 15.32
N PRO A 24 -22.72 -19.69 15.05
CA PRO A 24 -22.96 -20.47 13.84
C PRO A 24 -24.36 -21.11 13.78
N PHE A 25 -25.07 -21.13 14.89
CA PHE A 25 -26.41 -21.77 14.98
C PHE A 25 -27.56 -20.78 14.79
N CYS A 26 -27.43 -19.53 15.29
CA CYS A 26 -28.54 -18.56 15.24
C CYS A 26 -28.17 -17.22 14.59
N GLY A 27 -26.92 -17.02 14.22
CA GLY A 27 -26.44 -15.78 13.59
C GLY A 27 -26.30 -14.58 14.57
N ALA A 28 -26.56 -14.75 15.88
CA ALA A 28 -26.41 -13.69 16.84
C ALA A 28 -24.94 -13.42 17.16
N VAL A 29 -24.53 -12.15 17.21
CA VAL A 29 -23.18 -11.75 17.61
C VAL A 29 -23.10 -11.71 19.14
N ASN A 30 -22.18 -12.52 19.68
CA ASN A 30 -21.89 -12.61 21.11
C ASN A 30 -20.61 -11.90 21.45
N LYS A 31 -20.60 -11.10 22.51
CA LYS A 31 -19.37 -10.49 23.04
C LYS A 31 -18.68 -11.49 23.96
N ILE A 32 -17.36 -11.52 23.90
CA ILE A 32 -16.51 -12.32 24.78
C ILE A 32 -16.26 -11.52 26.04
N GLU A 33 -16.61 -12.06 27.23
CA GLU A 33 -16.07 -11.54 28.50
C GLU A 33 -14.61 -12.01 28.59
N ARG A 34 -13.70 -11.06 28.59
CA ARG A 34 -12.25 -11.31 28.42
C ARG A 34 -11.62 -12.02 29.61
N PRO A 35 -10.61 -12.90 29.35
CA PRO A 35 -9.64 -13.26 30.38
C PRO A 35 -8.77 -12.06 30.77
N GLU A 36 -8.32 -12.02 32.02
CA GLU A 36 -7.52 -10.95 32.61
C GLU A 36 -6.19 -10.62 31.89
N ASP A 37 -5.74 -11.43 30.93
CA ASP A 37 -4.49 -11.25 30.17
C ASP A 37 -4.67 -10.57 28.79
N ALA A 38 -5.88 -10.20 28.39
CA ALA A 38 -6.08 -9.49 27.13
C ALA A 38 -5.60 -8.04 27.25
N LEU A 39 -4.89 -7.54 26.23
CA LEU A 39 -4.52 -6.12 26.13
C LEU A 39 -5.80 -5.27 26.24
N GLU A 40 -6.06 -4.69 27.42
CA GLU A 40 -7.20 -3.79 27.67
C GLU A 40 -6.99 -2.45 26.96
N THR A 41 -6.89 -2.47 25.65
CA THR A 41 -6.82 -1.26 24.88
C THR A 41 -8.23 -0.94 24.37
N ALA A 42 -8.82 0.12 24.88
CA ALA A 42 -10.08 0.63 24.36
C ALA A 42 -9.87 1.29 23.00
N PHE A 43 -10.92 1.34 22.18
CA PHE A 43 -10.89 2.12 20.95
C PHE A 43 -11.27 3.57 21.25
N ASP A 44 -10.47 4.52 20.72
CA ASP A 44 -10.79 5.96 20.77
C ASP A 44 -11.68 6.34 19.60
N ARG A 45 -11.42 5.80 18.44
CA ARG A 45 -12.09 6.15 17.19
C ARG A 45 -12.55 4.92 16.42
N ILE A 46 -13.54 5.15 15.56
CA ILE A 46 -14.04 4.16 14.61
C ILE A 46 -14.18 4.79 13.23
N VAL A 47 -13.80 4.04 12.21
CA VAL A 47 -14.19 4.32 10.82
C VAL A 47 -15.47 3.53 10.56
N PRO A 48 -16.64 4.17 10.36
CA PRO A 48 -17.88 3.44 10.12
C PRO A 48 -17.82 2.63 8.83
N ILE A 49 -18.43 1.44 8.84
CA ILE A 49 -18.62 0.65 7.63
C ILE A 49 -19.67 1.32 6.75
N THR A 50 -19.31 1.69 5.53
CA THR A 50 -20.21 2.29 4.54
C THR A 50 -20.49 1.35 3.37
N VAL A 51 -19.57 0.42 3.09
CA VAL A 51 -19.72 -0.56 2.02
C VAL A 51 -20.84 -1.55 2.38
N THR A 52 -21.91 -1.53 1.58
CA THR A 52 -23.04 -2.44 1.73
C THR A 52 -22.71 -3.84 1.17
N PRO A 53 -23.47 -4.90 1.54
CA PRO A 53 -23.31 -6.22 0.92
C PRO A 53 -23.44 -6.20 -0.60
N HIS A 54 -24.37 -5.39 -1.13
CA HIS A 54 -24.59 -5.27 -2.56
C HIS A 54 -23.40 -4.61 -3.29
N GLU A 55 -22.80 -3.57 -2.70
CA GLU A 55 -21.59 -2.93 -3.26
C GLU A 55 -20.39 -3.87 -3.22
N LEU A 56 -20.25 -4.67 -2.14
CA LEU A 56 -19.22 -5.70 -2.08
C LEU A 56 -19.39 -6.74 -3.18
N ASP A 57 -20.61 -7.24 -3.40
CA ASP A 57 -20.91 -8.19 -4.48
C ASP A 57 -20.63 -7.58 -5.86
N ASN A 58 -21.06 -6.36 -6.10
CA ASN A 58 -20.80 -5.66 -7.37
C ASN A 58 -19.29 -5.49 -7.61
N ARG A 59 -18.54 -5.15 -6.55
CA ARG A 59 -17.08 -5.01 -6.64
C ARG A 59 -16.39 -6.33 -6.92
N LEU A 60 -16.87 -7.41 -6.29
CA LEU A 60 -16.38 -8.76 -6.54
C LEU A 60 -16.58 -9.18 -8.00
N TYR A 61 -17.78 -9.02 -8.54
CA TYR A 61 -18.07 -9.32 -9.96
C TYR A 61 -17.27 -8.43 -10.92
N ALA A 62 -17.15 -7.14 -10.61
CA ALA A 62 -16.31 -6.23 -11.38
C ALA A 62 -14.84 -6.66 -11.37
N TYR A 63 -14.34 -7.16 -10.24
CA TYR A 63 -12.99 -7.70 -10.13
C TYR A 63 -12.84 -8.98 -10.99
N MET A 64 -13.77 -9.94 -10.89
CA MET A 64 -13.78 -11.15 -11.71
C MET A 64 -13.74 -10.85 -13.22
N ALA A 65 -14.36 -9.76 -13.63
CA ALA A 65 -14.41 -9.31 -15.03
C ALA A 65 -13.21 -8.45 -15.47
N SER A 66 -12.31 -8.05 -14.54
CA SER A 66 -11.32 -6.98 -14.80
C SER A 66 -10.07 -7.41 -15.55
N GLY A 67 -9.78 -8.70 -15.63
CA GLY A 67 -8.55 -9.19 -16.26
C GLY A 67 -8.62 -9.21 -17.79
N ASN A 68 -7.60 -8.69 -18.47
CA ASN A 68 -7.53 -8.70 -19.95
C ASN A 68 -7.57 -10.10 -20.57
N PHE A 69 -7.15 -11.11 -19.81
CA PHE A 69 -7.08 -12.51 -20.27
C PHE A 69 -7.84 -13.43 -19.31
N THR A 70 -8.76 -12.91 -18.53
CA THR A 70 -9.63 -13.71 -17.68
C THR A 70 -10.54 -14.60 -18.55
N PRO A 71 -10.79 -15.88 -18.15
CA PRO A 71 -11.73 -16.75 -18.84
C PRO A 71 -13.12 -16.11 -18.99
N ASP A 72 -13.80 -16.35 -20.11
CA ASP A 72 -15.11 -15.76 -20.38
C ASP A 72 -16.21 -16.25 -19.44
N ASP A 73 -16.06 -17.48 -18.94
CA ASP A 73 -16.97 -18.13 -18.01
C ASP A 73 -16.67 -17.85 -16.53
N MET A 74 -15.70 -16.95 -16.25
CA MET A 74 -15.21 -16.68 -14.90
C MET A 74 -16.31 -16.41 -13.88
N ILE A 75 -17.32 -15.60 -14.23
CA ILE A 75 -18.44 -15.28 -13.35
C ILE A 75 -19.42 -16.47 -13.25
N GLU A 76 -19.76 -17.08 -14.39
CA GLU A 76 -20.78 -18.12 -14.47
C GLU A 76 -20.30 -19.44 -13.82
N ALA A 77 -19.01 -19.76 -13.97
CA ALA A 77 -18.40 -20.98 -13.44
C ALA A 77 -17.91 -20.84 -11.99
N SER A 78 -17.93 -19.62 -11.41
CA SER A 78 -17.49 -19.39 -10.03
C SER A 78 -18.62 -19.59 -9.02
N THR A 79 -18.24 -20.08 -7.85
CA THR A 79 -19.12 -20.16 -6.68
C THR A 79 -18.55 -19.28 -5.57
N ILE A 80 -19.35 -18.34 -5.06
CA ILE A 80 -18.89 -17.51 -3.94
C ILE A 80 -18.98 -18.34 -2.66
N THR A 81 -17.83 -18.45 -1.97
CA THR A 81 -17.64 -19.29 -0.78
C THR A 81 -17.68 -18.49 0.51
N LEU A 82 -17.33 -17.21 0.46
CA LEU A 82 -17.23 -16.35 1.64
C LEU A 82 -17.74 -14.94 1.36
N ARG A 83 -18.40 -14.34 2.35
CA ARG A 83 -18.75 -12.92 2.44
C ARG A 83 -18.76 -12.51 3.89
N GLU A 84 -17.73 -11.85 4.34
CA GLU A 84 -17.58 -11.38 5.70
C GLU A 84 -17.35 -9.88 5.76
N ARG A 85 -17.86 -9.25 6.81
CA ARG A 85 -17.63 -7.86 7.15
C ARG A 85 -17.39 -7.76 8.63
N TYR A 86 -16.28 -7.24 9.03
CA TYR A 86 -15.87 -7.18 10.44
C TYR A 86 -14.97 -5.98 10.71
N TYR A 87 -14.69 -5.74 11.97
CA TYR A 87 -13.82 -4.66 12.41
C TYR A 87 -12.51 -5.22 12.95
N VAL A 88 -11.42 -4.53 12.66
CA VAL A 88 -10.07 -4.87 13.11
C VAL A 88 -9.40 -3.69 13.81
N PRO A 89 -8.44 -3.96 14.74
CA PRO A 89 -7.78 -2.91 15.49
C PRO A 89 -6.62 -2.29 14.71
N ALA A 90 -6.41 -0.98 14.92
CA ALA A 90 -5.25 -0.28 14.42
C ALA A 90 -4.76 0.77 15.41
N PHE A 91 -3.47 1.10 15.33
CA PHE A 91 -2.90 2.29 15.93
C PHE A 91 -2.60 3.32 14.85
N ALA A 92 -2.98 4.57 15.11
CA ALA A 92 -2.49 5.72 14.39
C ALA A 92 -1.51 6.47 15.27
N PHE A 93 -0.37 6.85 14.70
CA PHE A 93 0.69 7.57 15.38
C PHE A 93 0.86 8.93 14.71
N LYS A 94 0.67 9.98 15.50
CA LYS A 94 1.04 11.33 15.11
C LYS A 94 2.49 11.55 15.50
N VAL A 95 3.39 11.42 14.53
CA VAL A 95 4.84 11.48 14.71
C VAL A 95 5.29 12.93 14.66
N ASP A 96 5.92 13.40 15.73
CA ASP A 96 6.62 14.68 15.81
C ASP A 96 8.13 14.43 15.76
N TYR A 97 8.86 15.13 14.90
CA TYR A 97 10.28 14.94 14.73
C TYR A 97 11.05 16.25 14.55
N GLU A 98 12.30 16.24 15.00
CA GLU A 98 13.32 17.25 14.72
C GLU A 98 14.59 16.55 14.23
N ALA A 99 14.94 16.76 12.95
CA ALA A 99 16.09 16.17 12.30
C ALA A 99 17.16 17.22 12.03
N THR A 100 18.38 16.98 12.48
CA THR A 100 19.57 17.72 12.05
C THR A 100 20.20 16.99 10.87
N TRP A 101 20.61 17.75 9.84
CA TRP A 101 21.17 17.16 8.63
C TRP A 101 22.42 17.90 8.14
N THR A 102 23.26 17.16 7.40
CA THR A 102 24.42 17.68 6.66
C THR A 102 24.41 17.11 5.24
N ALA A 103 24.91 17.86 4.27
CA ALA A 103 25.05 17.45 2.89
C ALA A 103 26.16 18.24 2.20
N SER A 104 26.49 17.88 0.95
CA SER A 104 27.30 18.67 0.04
C SER A 104 26.49 18.94 -1.22
N PHE A 105 26.34 20.21 -1.59
CA PHE A 105 25.63 20.64 -2.80
C PHE A 105 26.64 21.06 -3.87
N GLY A 106 26.48 20.51 -5.07
CA GLY A 106 27.33 20.77 -6.22
C GLY A 106 26.67 21.75 -7.18
N PHE A 107 27.41 22.80 -7.53
CA PHE A 107 27.00 23.80 -8.50
C PHE A 107 27.86 23.66 -9.73
N ASP A 108 27.27 23.33 -10.87
CA ASP A 108 27.98 23.11 -12.11
C ASP A 108 28.28 24.45 -12.77
N ARG A 109 29.52 24.65 -13.18
CA ARG A 109 29.96 25.80 -13.98
C ARG A 109 30.78 25.37 -15.17
N ASN A 110 30.72 26.12 -16.24
CA ASN A 110 31.56 25.91 -17.40
C ASN A 110 32.89 26.64 -17.25
N GLU A 111 33.97 25.87 -17.24
CA GLU A 111 35.33 26.39 -17.20
C GLU A 111 35.97 26.31 -18.58
N PRO A 112 36.43 27.43 -19.12
CA PRO A 112 37.09 27.44 -20.42
C PRO A 112 38.48 26.81 -20.31
N TYR A 113 38.87 26.05 -21.34
CA TYR A 113 40.22 25.53 -21.52
C TYR A 113 40.63 25.57 -22.99
N THR A 114 41.93 25.61 -23.24
CA THR A 114 42.46 25.54 -24.60
C THR A 114 42.47 24.08 -25.08
N ALA A 115 41.74 23.83 -26.14
CA ALA A 115 41.77 22.57 -26.87
C ALA A 115 42.40 22.76 -28.26
N TYR A 116 42.88 21.68 -28.83
CA TYR A 116 43.52 21.68 -30.15
C TYR A 116 42.76 20.76 -31.11
N ARG A 117 42.53 21.27 -32.33
CA ARG A 117 41.92 20.47 -33.40
C ARG A 117 42.85 20.49 -34.62
N ASN A 118 42.88 19.40 -35.37
CA ASN A 118 43.59 19.32 -36.63
C ASN A 118 42.73 19.95 -37.74
N VAL A 119 43.26 20.98 -38.41
CA VAL A 119 42.59 21.62 -39.52
C VAL A 119 43.44 21.39 -40.77
N THR A 120 42.87 20.79 -41.82
CA THR A 120 43.52 20.55 -43.11
C THR A 120 43.05 21.60 -44.09
N SER A 121 44.01 22.38 -44.63
CA SER A 121 43.77 23.35 -45.69
C SER A 121 44.85 23.21 -46.73
N ASN A 122 44.48 23.13 -48.01
CA ASN A 122 45.37 22.97 -49.15
C ASN A 122 46.33 21.72 -49.02
N GLY A 123 45.82 20.61 -48.50
CA GLY A 123 46.57 19.37 -48.31
C GLY A 123 47.60 19.38 -47.16
N ARG A 124 47.65 20.44 -46.37
CA ARG A 124 48.52 20.57 -45.19
C ARG A 124 47.66 20.58 -43.90
N THR A 125 47.98 19.67 -42.98
CA THR A 125 47.33 19.60 -41.67
C THR A 125 48.11 20.42 -40.65
N ARG A 126 47.41 21.33 -39.93
CA ARG A 126 47.95 22.09 -38.82
C ARG A 126 47.08 21.96 -37.60
N GLN A 127 47.68 22.05 -36.42
CA GLN A 127 46.91 22.19 -35.17
C GLN A 127 46.47 23.65 -34.97
N GLU A 128 45.17 23.79 -34.67
CA GLU A 128 44.58 25.11 -34.36
C GLU A 128 44.04 25.06 -32.95
N ALA A 129 44.46 26.00 -32.12
CA ALA A 129 43.93 26.14 -30.75
C ALA A 129 42.54 26.78 -30.80
N TYR A 130 41.62 26.26 -30.02
CA TYR A 130 40.31 26.84 -29.81
C TYR A 130 39.92 26.77 -28.33
N THR A 131 38.99 27.64 -27.88
CA THR A 131 38.44 27.60 -26.54
C THR A 131 37.33 26.54 -26.50
N ALA A 132 37.52 25.53 -25.68
CA ALA A 132 36.51 24.55 -25.31
C ALA A 132 36.07 24.79 -23.85
N TYR A 133 34.96 24.21 -23.48
CA TYR A 133 34.41 24.31 -22.12
C TYR A 133 34.27 22.92 -21.54
N LYS A 134 34.63 22.79 -20.27
CA LYS A 134 34.34 21.59 -19.46
C LYS A 134 33.46 21.96 -18.27
N THR A 135 32.53 21.10 -17.91
CA THR A 135 31.75 21.30 -16.70
C THR A 135 32.59 20.88 -15.48
N VAL A 136 32.69 21.79 -14.54
CA VAL A 136 33.32 21.62 -13.24
C VAL A 136 32.28 21.83 -12.17
N THR A 137 32.21 20.94 -11.16
CA THR A 137 31.27 21.04 -10.07
C THR A 137 31.96 21.64 -8.84
N ASP A 138 31.46 22.78 -8.38
CA ASP A 138 31.91 23.40 -7.13
C ASP A 138 31.06 22.85 -5.98
N TRP A 139 31.69 22.09 -5.11
CA TRP A 139 31.03 21.49 -3.95
C TRP A 139 31.06 22.41 -2.76
N ARG A 140 29.87 22.61 -2.14
CA ARG A 140 29.71 23.44 -0.94
C ARG A 140 29.04 22.61 0.16
N PRO A 141 29.64 22.54 1.38
CA PRO A 141 29.00 21.92 2.51
C PRO A 141 27.76 22.71 2.93
N ALA A 142 26.72 21.99 3.34
CA ALA A 142 25.49 22.53 3.85
C ALA A 142 25.02 21.73 5.07
N ASN A 143 24.27 22.37 5.94
CA ASN A 143 23.66 21.77 7.10
C ASN A 143 22.34 22.50 7.42
N GLY A 144 21.51 21.88 8.21
CA GLY A 144 20.26 22.49 8.64
C GLY A 144 19.51 21.62 9.64
N VAL A 145 18.32 22.11 9.95
CA VAL A 145 17.32 21.42 10.76
C VAL A 145 16.06 21.33 9.95
N GLU A 146 15.44 20.16 9.99
CA GLU A 146 14.10 19.89 9.48
C GLU A 146 13.24 19.39 10.62
N ALA A 147 12.09 19.99 10.84
CA ALA A 147 11.17 19.59 11.88
C ALA A 147 9.74 19.59 11.35
N GLY A 148 8.92 18.69 11.86
CA GLY A 148 7.54 18.62 11.42
C GLY A 148 6.76 17.48 12.06
N ILE A 149 5.52 17.38 11.61
CA ILE A 149 4.58 16.36 12.08
C ILE A 149 4.04 15.62 10.86
N PHE A 150 3.83 14.33 11.00
CA PHE A 150 3.11 13.49 10.04
C PHE A 150 2.46 12.30 10.74
N ASP A 151 1.46 11.73 10.10
CA ASP A 151 0.74 10.58 10.61
C ASP A 151 1.19 9.30 9.90
N VAL A 152 1.28 8.20 10.67
CA VAL A 152 1.44 6.84 10.18
C VAL A 152 0.48 5.94 10.92
N ALA A 153 0.13 4.79 10.35
CA ALA A 153 -0.77 3.86 10.98
C ALA A 153 -0.33 2.41 10.75
N GLY A 154 -0.69 1.54 11.69
CA GLY A 154 -0.38 0.12 11.60
C GLY A 154 -1.50 -0.76 12.15
N TYR A 155 -1.66 -1.93 11.55
CA TYR A 155 -2.57 -2.96 12.01
C TYR A 155 -2.07 -3.57 13.33
N ALA A 156 -2.99 -3.77 14.27
CA ALA A 156 -2.68 -4.20 15.62
C ALA A 156 -3.34 -5.54 16.02
N GLY A 157 -3.88 -6.26 15.04
CA GLY A 157 -4.50 -7.55 15.21
C GLY A 157 -3.67 -8.72 14.67
N SER A 158 -4.31 -9.87 14.50
CA SER A 158 -3.70 -11.11 14.00
C SER A 158 -4.42 -11.73 12.80
N GLN A 159 -5.70 -11.43 12.60
CA GLN A 159 -6.55 -12.07 11.56
C GLN A 159 -6.05 -11.81 10.13
N LEU A 160 -5.46 -10.64 9.87
CA LEU A 160 -4.95 -10.26 8.55
C LEU A 160 -3.50 -10.72 8.32
N ASN A 161 -2.86 -11.30 9.32
CA ASN A 161 -1.49 -11.77 9.22
C ASN A 161 -1.40 -13.07 8.41
N GLY A 162 -0.30 -13.22 7.67
CA GLY A 162 -0.03 -14.43 6.90
C GLY A 162 -0.70 -14.48 5.53
N SER A 163 -1.58 -13.53 5.18
CA SER A 163 -2.10 -13.41 3.83
C SER A 163 -1.05 -12.80 2.89
N PRO A 164 -0.73 -13.44 1.75
CA PRO A 164 0.21 -12.89 0.77
C PRO A 164 -0.28 -11.59 0.13
N LEU A 165 -1.58 -11.30 0.23
CA LEU A 165 -2.21 -10.09 -0.32
C LEU A 165 -1.97 -8.84 0.54
N ALA A 166 -1.34 -8.98 1.72
CA ALA A 166 -1.09 -7.91 2.67
C ALA A 166 -2.34 -7.00 2.93
N PRO A 167 -3.49 -7.59 3.33
CA PRO A 167 -4.73 -6.82 3.52
C PRO A 167 -4.61 -5.76 4.63
N ALA A 168 -3.61 -5.85 5.49
CA ALA A 168 -3.28 -4.81 6.48
C ALA A 168 -3.07 -3.41 5.87
N TYR A 169 -2.71 -3.32 4.58
CA TYR A 169 -2.69 -2.04 3.85
C TYR A 169 -4.07 -1.35 3.86
N LEU A 170 -5.16 -2.11 3.75
CA LEU A 170 -6.52 -1.55 3.77
C LEU A 170 -6.85 -0.90 5.12
N VAL A 171 -6.27 -1.42 6.20
CA VAL A 171 -6.39 -0.85 7.55
C VAL A 171 -5.72 0.52 7.60
N VAL A 172 -4.49 0.61 7.11
CA VAL A 172 -3.75 1.88 7.01
C VAL A 172 -4.53 2.87 6.13
N HIS A 173 -4.99 2.43 4.97
CA HIS A 173 -5.80 3.25 4.06
C HIS A 173 -7.05 3.81 4.75
N ALA A 174 -7.75 3.00 5.53
CA ALA A 174 -8.94 3.42 6.24
C ALA A 174 -8.65 4.44 7.35
N VAL A 175 -7.57 4.24 8.11
CA VAL A 175 -7.15 5.19 9.15
C VAL A 175 -6.78 6.55 8.54
N MET A 176 -6.04 6.54 7.41
CA MET A 176 -5.51 7.76 6.78
C MET A 176 -6.53 8.51 5.93
N ASN A 177 -7.49 7.81 5.31
CA ASN A 177 -8.41 8.40 4.33
C ASN A 177 -9.89 8.27 4.73
N GLY A 178 -10.22 7.39 5.67
CA GLY A 178 -11.61 7.19 6.11
C GLY A 178 -12.12 8.31 7.02
N SER A 179 -13.42 8.60 6.91
CA SER A 179 -14.08 9.51 7.83
C SER A 179 -14.28 8.82 9.17
N SER A 180 -13.43 9.11 10.15
CA SER A 180 -13.53 8.54 11.49
C SER A 180 -14.33 9.41 12.45
N THR A 181 -14.97 8.77 13.41
CA THR A 181 -15.69 9.41 14.53
C THR A 181 -15.23 8.85 15.86
N GLU A 182 -15.64 9.44 16.96
CA GLU A 182 -15.44 8.89 18.29
C GLU A 182 -16.05 7.47 18.39
N TYR A 183 -15.35 6.56 19.05
CA TYR A 183 -15.81 5.17 19.13
C TYR A 183 -17.12 5.06 19.88
N ASN A 184 -18.09 4.42 19.24
CA ASN A 184 -19.37 4.08 19.86
C ASN A 184 -19.70 2.61 19.51
N PRO A 185 -19.96 1.74 20.50
CA PRO A 185 -20.29 0.34 20.27
C PRO A 185 -21.51 0.11 19.37
N SER A 186 -22.37 1.10 19.16
CA SER A 186 -23.52 0.98 18.26
C SER A 186 -23.12 0.77 16.80
N PHE A 187 -21.93 1.27 16.38
CA PHE A 187 -21.42 1.08 15.01
C PHE A 187 -20.97 -0.35 14.74
N THR A 188 -20.54 -1.07 15.78
CA THR A 188 -20.07 -2.45 15.65
C THR A 188 -21.18 -3.48 15.90
N LYS A 189 -22.40 -3.03 16.16
CA LYS A 189 -23.54 -3.93 16.42
C LYS A 189 -23.84 -4.79 15.18
N GLY A 190 -23.77 -6.12 15.33
CA GLY A 190 -24.01 -7.08 14.24
C GLY A 190 -22.76 -7.40 13.42
N PHE A 191 -21.59 -6.91 13.84
CA PHE A 191 -20.30 -7.25 13.22
C PHE A 191 -19.38 -7.90 14.24
N GLU A 192 -18.53 -8.78 13.76
CA GLU A 192 -17.40 -9.25 14.55
C GLU A 192 -16.39 -8.13 14.74
N VAL A 193 -15.74 -8.09 15.90
CA VAL A 193 -14.72 -7.10 16.25
C VAL A 193 -13.50 -7.83 16.77
N GLU A 194 -12.40 -7.68 16.08
CA GLU A 194 -11.10 -8.18 16.53
C GLU A 194 -10.53 -7.27 17.63
N GLY A 195 -9.93 -7.86 18.66
CA GLY A 195 -9.20 -7.14 19.71
C GLY A 195 -7.74 -6.90 19.35
N PHE A 196 -7.11 -5.99 20.10
CA PHE A 196 -5.67 -5.77 19.99
C PHE A 196 -4.91 -7.04 20.40
N SER A 197 -4.04 -7.54 19.53
CA SER A 197 -3.15 -8.68 19.79
C SER A 197 -1.67 -8.33 19.66
N VAL A 198 -1.35 -7.18 19.05
CA VAL A 198 0.01 -6.67 18.92
C VAL A 198 0.14 -5.41 19.77
N PRO A 199 1.11 -5.36 20.72
CA PRO A 199 1.34 -4.17 21.54
C PRO A 199 1.72 -2.96 20.69
N GLU A 200 1.27 -1.77 21.13
CA GLU A 200 1.55 -0.47 20.49
C GLU A 200 3.02 -0.30 20.09
N LYS A 201 3.92 -0.54 21.05
CA LYS A 201 5.38 -0.42 20.82
C LYS A 201 5.86 -1.26 19.64
N LYS A 202 5.36 -2.48 19.49
CA LYS A 202 5.76 -3.36 18.38
C LYS A 202 5.22 -2.88 17.04
N VAL A 203 4.00 -2.35 17.03
CA VAL A 203 3.43 -1.76 15.81
C VAL A 203 4.24 -0.53 15.41
N PHE A 204 4.56 0.37 16.34
CA PHE A 204 5.38 1.55 16.08
C PHE A 204 6.78 1.16 15.55
N GLU A 205 7.45 0.19 16.19
CA GLU A 205 8.75 -0.32 15.74
C GLU A 205 8.69 -0.89 14.30
N SER A 206 7.60 -1.53 13.91
CA SER A 206 7.42 -2.04 12.55
C SER A 206 7.32 -0.95 11.48
N LEU A 207 6.93 0.27 11.88
CA LEU A 207 6.81 1.44 11.00
C LEU A 207 8.11 2.25 10.87
N ASN A 208 9.19 1.87 11.54
CA ASN A 208 10.46 2.61 11.49
C ASN A 208 10.97 2.85 10.07
N GLY A 209 10.79 1.89 9.16
CA GLY A 209 11.17 2.04 7.76
C GLY A 209 10.41 3.17 7.05
N GLU A 210 9.11 3.24 7.26
CA GLU A 210 8.22 4.27 6.70
C GLU A 210 8.51 5.64 7.33
N ILE A 211 8.66 5.70 8.66
CA ILE A 211 8.98 6.93 9.41
C ILE A 211 10.30 7.51 8.91
N ASN A 212 11.34 6.68 8.82
CA ASN A 212 12.66 7.11 8.34
C ASN A 212 12.61 7.57 6.87
N ALA A 213 11.85 6.90 6.01
CA ALA A 213 11.68 7.29 4.62
C ALA A 213 10.99 8.66 4.49
N ASN A 214 9.96 8.92 5.30
CA ASN A 214 9.28 10.22 5.36
C ASN A 214 10.23 11.34 5.79
N ILE A 215 11.02 11.13 6.85
CA ILE A 215 12.00 12.12 7.32
C ILE A 215 13.08 12.33 6.26
N ASP A 216 13.63 11.26 5.68
CA ASP A 216 14.68 11.34 4.65
C ASP A 216 14.22 12.16 3.44
N GLN A 217 12.99 11.92 2.98
CA GLN A 217 12.41 12.68 1.87
C GLN A 217 12.29 14.18 2.21
N ARG A 218 11.81 14.52 3.41
CA ARG A 218 11.63 15.91 3.85
C ARG A 218 12.98 16.61 4.02
N VAL A 219 13.96 15.93 4.59
CA VAL A 219 15.34 16.43 4.70
C VAL A 219 15.91 16.69 3.30
N LYS A 220 15.74 15.79 2.36
CA LYS A 220 16.23 15.94 0.98
C LYS A 220 15.51 17.02 0.17
N ASN A 221 14.35 17.50 0.61
CA ASN A 221 13.69 18.66 0.00
C ASN A 221 14.47 19.98 0.20
N HIS A 222 15.44 20.02 1.13
CA HIS A 222 16.36 21.14 1.28
C HIS A 222 17.48 21.19 0.23
N ALA A 223 17.52 20.22 -0.66
CA ALA A 223 18.52 20.09 -1.69
C ALA A 223 18.62 21.35 -2.58
N GLN A 224 19.85 21.75 -2.86
CA GLN A 224 20.18 22.88 -3.73
C GLN A 224 21.24 22.47 -4.75
N GLY A 225 21.41 23.30 -5.80
CA GLY A 225 22.39 23.08 -6.86
C GLY A 225 22.00 21.97 -7.84
N ASP A 226 22.94 21.60 -8.68
CA ASP A 226 22.76 20.64 -9.77
C ASP A 226 23.01 19.20 -9.33
N LYS A 227 23.81 19.03 -8.27
CA LYS A 227 24.22 17.72 -7.74
C LYS A 227 24.22 17.72 -6.22
N GLN A 228 24.07 16.52 -5.65
CA GLN A 228 23.99 16.33 -4.20
C GLN A 228 24.75 15.07 -3.81
N ARG A 229 25.39 15.09 -2.63
CA ARG A 229 26.07 13.94 -2.04
C ARG A 229 26.24 14.11 -0.53
N ASP A 230 26.74 13.07 0.12
CA ASP A 230 27.15 13.05 1.54
C ASP A 230 25.98 13.45 2.48
N TRP A 231 24.77 13.01 2.18
CA TRP A 231 23.63 13.22 3.04
C TRP A 231 23.73 12.37 4.31
N HIS A 232 23.69 13.05 5.45
CA HIS A 232 23.58 12.42 6.77
C HIS A 232 22.54 13.20 7.58
N TRP A 233 21.71 12.47 8.31
CA TRP A 233 20.78 13.10 9.23
C TRP A 233 20.58 12.23 10.47
N ASN A 234 20.15 12.86 11.57
CA ASN A 234 19.73 12.22 12.81
C ASN A 234 18.52 12.97 13.35
N ALA A 235 17.51 12.24 13.82
CA ALA A 235 16.27 12.81 14.31
C ALA A 235 15.97 12.41 15.75
N ARG A 236 15.39 13.34 16.50
CA ARG A 236 14.60 13.04 17.69
C ARG A 236 13.18 12.83 17.24
N ILE A 237 12.55 11.75 17.73
CA ILE A 237 11.20 11.35 17.34
C ILE A 237 10.39 11.14 18.61
N SER A 238 9.21 11.71 18.66
CA SER A 238 8.16 11.42 19.64
C SER A 238 6.84 11.18 18.92
N HIS A 239 5.87 10.58 19.57
CA HIS A 239 4.55 10.34 18.97
C HIS A 239 3.44 10.37 20.00
N ASP A 240 2.25 10.76 19.52
CA ASP A 240 0.99 10.53 20.19
C ASP A 240 0.26 9.38 19.50
N THR A 241 -0.43 8.55 20.26
CA THR A 241 -1.13 7.37 19.76
C THR A 241 -2.64 7.54 19.88
N THR A 242 -3.34 7.13 18.83
CA THR A 242 -4.81 7.01 18.82
C THR A 242 -5.20 5.62 18.36
N THR A 243 -6.14 4.99 19.03
CA THR A 243 -6.62 3.64 18.72
C THR A 243 -7.84 3.67 17.83
N TYR A 244 -7.85 2.81 16.82
CA TYR A 244 -8.90 2.76 15.81
C TYR A 244 -9.54 1.37 15.70
N SER A 245 -10.85 1.37 15.51
CA SER A 245 -11.62 0.23 15.00
C SER A 245 -11.90 0.47 13.52
N VAL A 246 -11.44 -0.42 12.65
CA VAL A 246 -11.41 -0.23 11.19
C VAL A 246 -12.21 -1.33 10.49
N PRO A 247 -13.14 -1.00 9.57
CA PRO A 247 -13.96 -1.99 8.90
C PRO A 247 -13.21 -2.62 7.71
N ILE A 248 -13.29 -3.94 7.62
CA ILE A 248 -12.78 -4.76 6.51
C ILE A 248 -13.91 -5.64 5.96
N CYS A 249 -13.96 -5.77 4.65
CA CYS A 249 -14.78 -6.73 3.94
C CYS A 249 -13.89 -7.79 3.31
N HIS A 250 -14.24 -9.06 3.48
CA HIS A 250 -13.55 -10.19 2.88
C HIS A 250 -14.55 -11.06 2.10
N ALA A 251 -14.27 -11.29 0.84
CA ALA A 251 -15.01 -12.20 0.00
C ALA A 251 -14.06 -13.24 -0.60
N ALA A 252 -14.57 -14.45 -0.81
CA ALA A 252 -13.85 -15.47 -1.54
C ALA A 252 -14.76 -16.16 -2.54
N PHE A 253 -14.17 -16.69 -3.60
CA PHE A 253 -14.88 -17.49 -4.60
C PHE A 253 -14.00 -18.63 -5.12
N GLN A 254 -14.65 -19.73 -5.45
CA GLN A 254 -14.05 -20.91 -6.06
C GLN A 254 -14.22 -20.84 -7.57
N TYR A 255 -13.10 -20.96 -8.33
CA TYR A 255 -13.11 -21.16 -9.77
C TYR A 255 -12.17 -22.31 -10.13
N GLY A 256 -12.72 -23.36 -10.74
CA GLY A 256 -12.01 -24.63 -10.89
C GLY A 256 -11.62 -25.23 -9.52
N ASP A 257 -10.36 -25.63 -9.39
CA ASP A 257 -9.82 -26.22 -8.16
C ASP A 257 -9.18 -25.18 -7.21
N LYS A 258 -9.27 -23.89 -7.53
CA LYS A 258 -8.62 -22.82 -6.76
C LYS A 258 -9.65 -21.88 -6.13
N GLU A 259 -9.43 -21.55 -4.86
CA GLU A 259 -10.12 -20.47 -4.17
C GLU A 259 -9.35 -19.15 -4.31
N TYR A 260 -10.07 -18.07 -4.55
CA TYR A 260 -9.57 -16.71 -4.74
C TYR A 260 -10.14 -15.81 -3.67
N HIS A 261 -9.27 -15.01 -3.05
CA HIS A 261 -9.65 -14.09 -1.98
C HIS A 261 -9.63 -12.64 -2.48
N VAL A 262 -10.63 -11.88 -2.02
CA VAL A 262 -10.78 -10.44 -2.32
C VAL A 262 -11.06 -9.72 -1.02
N TRP A 263 -10.17 -8.78 -0.69
CA TRP A 263 -10.28 -7.92 0.48
C TRP A 263 -10.63 -6.51 0.03
N VAL A 264 -11.59 -5.89 0.68
CA VAL A 264 -12.08 -4.55 0.37
C VAL A 264 -12.14 -3.73 1.65
N GLY A 265 -11.75 -2.45 1.59
CA GLY A 265 -11.93 -1.52 2.70
C GLY A 265 -13.42 -1.32 2.99
N GLY A 266 -13.84 -1.54 4.24
CA GLY A 266 -15.27 -1.40 4.57
C GLY A 266 -15.79 0.05 4.52
N HIS A 267 -14.90 1.03 4.34
CA HIS A 267 -15.18 2.46 4.19
C HIS A 267 -15.10 2.94 2.73
N ASP A 268 -14.44 2.17 1.86
CA ASP A 268 -14.16 2.53 0.47
C ASP A 268 -14.11 1.25 -0.39
N VAL A 269 -15.07 1.10 -1.26
CA VAL A 269 -15.21 -0.08 -2.14
C VAL A 269 -14.09 -0.18 -3.19
N ASP A 270 -13.40 0.92 -3.47
CA ASP A 270 -12.29 0.96 -4.42
C ASP A 270 -10.94 0.61 -3.77
N ALA A 271 -10.85 0.68 -2.45
CA ALA A 271 -9.73 0.17 -1.70
C ALA A 271 -9.76 -1.37 -1.68
N ILE A 272 -9.00 -2.02 -2.56
CA ILE A 272 -9.04 -3.46 -2.80
C ILE A 272 -7.66 -4.11 -2.74
N ARG A 273 -7.61 -5.36 -2.26
CA ARG A 273 -6.53 -6.34 -2.40
C ARG A 273 -7.13 -7.66 -2.80
N ALA A 274 -6.58 -8.30 -3.83
CA ALA A 274 -7.15 -9.54 -4.34
C ALA A 274 -6.07 -10.44 -4.95
N ASP A 275 -6.34 -11.74 -5.00
CA ASP A 275 -5.51 -12.72 -5.69
C ASP A 275 -5.46 -12.43 -7.19
N GLU A 276 -4.35 -12.78 -7.84
CA GLU A 276 -4.28 -12.70 -9.30
C GLU A 276 -5.31 -13.62 -9.95
N LEU A 277 -6.07 -13.06 -10.88
CA LEU A 277 -7.06 -13.81 -11.66
C LEU A 277 -6.39 -14.86 -12.56
N PRO A 278 -7.07 -15.97 -12.87
CA PRO A 278 -6.57 -16.95 -13.81
C PRO A 278 -6.47 -16.35 -15.21
N VAL A 279 -5.44 -16.78 -15.93
CA VAL A 279 -5.17 -16.32 -17.30
C VAL A 279 -5.57 -17.40 -18.29
N ASP A 280 -6.47 -17.07 -19.23
CA ASP A 280 -6.73 -17.87 -20.42
C ASP A 280 -5.53 -17.79 -21.37
N LYS A 281 -4.77 -18.89 -21.41
CA LYS A 281 -3.53 -18.97 -22.21
C LYS A 281 -3.76 -18.83 -23.70
N ASP A 282 -4.93 -19.18 -24.20
CA ASP A 282 -5.24 -19.10 -25.63
C ASP A 282 -5.60 -17.66 -26.02
N LYS A 283 -6.33 -16.93 -25.19
CA LYS A 283 -6.50 -15.47 -25.34
C LYS A 283 -5.17 -14.73 -25.30
N GLN A 284 -4.29 -15.07 -24.35
CA GLN A 284 -2.98 -14.45 -24.21
C GLN A 284 -2.09 -14.72 -25.43
N LYS A 285 -2.10 -15.97 -25.95
CA LYS A 285 -1.36 -16.32 -27.18
C LYS A 285 -1.92 -15.56 -28.40
N ALA A 286 -3.24 -15.49 -28.55
CA ALA A 286 -3.86 -14.77 -29.66
C ALA A 286 -3.47 -13.28 -29.65
N ALA A 287 -3.47 -12.63 -28.48
CA ALA A 287 -3.04 -11.24 -28.33
C ALA A 287 -1.55 -11.04 -28.68
N ASN A 288 -0.69 -11.95 -28.27
CA ASN A 288 0.76 -11.90 -28.58
C ASN A 288 1.05 -12.10 -30.09
N ILE A 289 0.25 -12.90 -30.78
CA ILE A 289 0.37 -13.09 -32.24
C ILE A 289 -0.09 -11.81 -32.96
N GLY A 290 -1.12 -11.14 -32.49
CA GLY A 290 -1.59 -9.85 -33.05
C GLY A 290 -0.62 -8.67 -32.84
N PHE A 291 0.32 -8.78 -31.93
CA PHE A 291 1.35 -7.76 -31.64
C PHE A 291 2.70 -8.00 -32.32
N MET A 292 2.83 -9.01 -33.20
CA MET A 292 4.02 -9.08 -34.05
C MET A 292 4.01 -7.85 -34.97
N PRO A 293 5.04 -6.98 -34.92
CA PRO A 293 5.11 -5.86 -35.85
C PRO A 293 5.14 -6.47 -37.25
N GLY A 294 4.13 -6.16 -38.03
CA GLY A 294 4.03 -6.64 -39.40
C GLY A 294 5.32 -6.36 -40.12
N ALA A 295 5.89 -7.38 -40.74
CA ALA A 295 7.01 -7.23 -41.63
C ALA A 295 6.65 -6.13 -42.64
N LEU A 296 7.42 -5.05 -42.64
CA LEU A 296 7.35 -3.99 -43.63
C LEU A 296 7.57 -4.66 -44.99
N GLY A 297 6.48 -4.93 -45.71
CA GLY A 297 6.54 -5.30 -47.10
C GLY A 297 7.12 -4.13 -47.86
N LEU A 298 8.36 -4.31 -48.35
CA LEU A 298 8.92 -3.45 -49.38
C LEU A 298 8.02 -3.51 -50.62
N ILE A 299 7.22 -2.46 -50.82
CA ILE A 299 6.62 -2.18 -52.13
C ILE A 299 7.70 -1.50 -52.98
N THR A 300 8.40 -2.28 -53.76
CA THR A 300 9.18 -1.78 -54.89
C THR A 300 8.18 -1.29 -55.93
N ALA A 301 7.99 0.02 -56.01
CA ALA A 301 7.33 0.63 -57.17
C ALA A 301 8.24 0.52 -58.38
N ILE A 302 7.91 -0.38 -59.31
CA ILE A 302 8.48 -0.40 -60.67
C ILE A 302 7.74 0.68 -61.44
N GLY A 303 8.45 1.77 -61.73
CA GLY A 303 8.00 2.75 -62.70
C GLY A 303 8.18 2.22 -64.08
N SER A 304 7.18 2.42 -64.91
CA SER A 304 7.30 2.24 -66.38
C SER A 304 6.63 3.41 -67.06
N ALA A 305 7.41 3.99 -68.02
CA ALA A 305 7.13 4.92 -69.09
C ALA A 305 6.81 6.38 -68.75
#